data_b5e4c52c8cbd1b4176495b3a383c992a
#
_entry.id   b5e4c52c8cbd1b4176495b3a383c992a
#
_cell.length_a   1.000
_cell.length_b   1.000
_cell.length_c   1.000
_cell.angle_alpha   90.00
_cell.angle_beta   90.00
_cell.angle_gamma   90.00
#
_symmetry.space_group_name_H-M   'P 1'
#
loop_
_entity.id
_entity.type
_entity.pdbx_description
1 polymer ?
#
loop_
_entity_poly.entity_id
_entity_poly.type
_entity_poly.pdbx_seq_one_letter_code
_entity_poly.pdbx_strand_id
1 'polypeptide(L)'
;MKVTIATAPCSWGVWYPDGTPSGTPWNTFLDQAASAGYQALELGPIGYLPANYQELSTELEKRSLSVCAGTACYAFDQISNLENIREELNSLCTLLVQMNAKYLVTMDESDVGRFGEKKSDLTPYQSNQYLQIIREMAAFTFQEHGIKTVFHPHIKSLYEYENEIQNLMEVTGIDLCFDTGHHTYSNGSPEAGDRSALNFLMKYPERIAYLHFKNVDGHIKKRVLEENLDSDQAFDLDVMCDLEDGIIDFRELKTVLETINFKGIGVIEQDMPRATTEQAFTSAKRNLNFLKEINLV
;
A
#
# COMPACT_ATOMS: atom_id res chain seq x y z
N MET A 1 -21.09 4.75 3.29
CA MET A 1 -19.75 4.13 3.30
C MET A 1 -19.89 2.61 3.33
N LYS A 2 -19.05 1.86 2.64
CA LYS A 2 -18.90 0.40 2.77
C LYS A 2 -17.44 0.05 2.50
N VAL A 3 -16.71 -0.35 3.55
CA VAL A 3 -15.29 -0.71 3.46
C VAL A 3 -15.13 -2.19 3.77
N THR A 4 -14.47 -2.92 2.88
CA THR A 4 -14.01 -4.29 3.17
C THR A 4 -12.59 -4.18 3.71
N ILE A 5 -12.36 -4.69 4.92
CA ILE A 5 -11.05 -4.63 5.55
C ILE A 5 -10.22 -5.85 5.19
N ALA A 6 -8.97 -5.59 4.83
CA ALA A 6 -7.95 -6.58 4.55
C ALA A 6 -6.64 -6.25 5.29
N THR A 7 -5.66 -7.12 5.17
CA THR A 7 -4.28 -6.90 5.62
C THR A 7 -3.30 -7.34 4.54
N ALA A 8 -2.01 -7.06 4.74
CA ALA A 8 -0.96 -7.41 3.79
C ALA A 8 0.28 -7.97 4.51
N PRO A 9 1.13 -8.76 3.84
CA PRO A 9 2.34 -9.33 4.43
C PRO A 9 3.32 -8.29 4.99
N CYS A 10 3.33 -7.06 4.45
CA CYS A 10 4.17 -5.97 4.97
C CYS A 10 3.89 -5.65 6.44
N SER A 11 2.63 -5.86 6.91
CA SER A 11 2.28 -5.75 8.34
C SER A 11 2.95 -6.81 9.22
N TRP A 12 3.53 -7.83 8.63
CA TRP A 12 4.39 -8.82 9.29
C TRP A 12 5.87 -8.62 8.97
N GLY A 13 6.25 -7.45 8.46
CA GLY A 13 7.62 -7.12 8.09
C GLY A 13 8.12 -7.91 6.88
N VAL A 14 7.24 -8.33 6.00
CA VAL A 14 7.55 -9.07 4.79
C VAL A 14 7.53 -8.11 3.60
N TRP A 15 8.71 -7.77 3.09
CA TRP A 15 8.89 -6.87 1.96
C TRP A 15 9.39 -7.60 0.71
N TYR A 16 9.97 -8.79 0.88
CA TYR A 16 10.57 -9.57 -0.19
C TYR A 16 9.99 -11.00 -0.26
N PRO A 17 10.13 -11.68 -1.42
CA PRO A 17 9.58 -13.03 -1.63
C PRO A 17 10.05 -14.09 -0.63
N ASP A 18 11.25 -13.93 -0.08
CA ASP A 18 11.83 -14.85 0.91
C ASP A 18 11.35 -14.60 2.35
N GLY A 19 10.45 -13.65 2.55
CA GLY A 19 9.89 -13.26 3.85
C GLY A 19 10.70 -12.21 4.61
N THR A 20 11.81 -11.72 4.04
CA THR A 20 12.63 -10.69 4.71
C THR A 20 11.97 -9.32 4.66
N PRO A 21 12.38 -8.37 5.56
CA PRO A 21 13.40 -8.51 6.61
C PRO A 21 12.99 -9.32 7.85
N SER A 22 11.69 -9.49 8.15
CA SER A 22 11.26 -10.16 9.39
C SER A 22 11.51 -11.67 9.42
N GLY A 23 11.58 -12.31 8.26
CA GLY A 23 11.67 -13.75 8.12
C GLY A 23 10.38 -14.51 8.46
N THR A 24 9.23 -13.84 8.49
CA THR A 24 7.93 -14.48 8.76
C THR A 24 7.55 -15.45 7.64
N PRO A 25 7.36 -16.75 7.93
CA PRO A 25 6.89 -17.72 6.93
C PRO A 25 5.46 -17.41 6.47
N TRP A 26 5.15 -17.63 5.20
CA TRP A 26 3.86 -17.32 4.64
C TRP A 26 2.68 -18.04 5.32
N ASN A 27 2.85 -19.29 5.74
CA ASN A 27 1.84 -20.04 6.46
C ASN A 27 1.56 -19.45 7.85
N THR A 28 2.59 -18.95 8.55
CA THR A 28 2.47 -18.24 9.81
C THR A 28 1.71 -16.93 9.63
N PHE A 29 2.03 -16.15 8.57
CA PHE A 29 1.27 -14.97 8.21
C PHE A 29 -0.23 -15.27 8.02
N LEU A 30 -0.56 -16.29 7.22
CA LEU A 30 -1.96 -16.68 6.97
C LEU A 30 -2.68 -17.12 8.27
N ASP A 31 -2.01 -17.93 9.11
CA ASP A 31 -2.59 -18.38 10.39
C ASP A 31 -2.88 -17.20 11.32
N GLN A 32 -1.95 -16.26 11.41
CA GLN A 32 -2.08 -15.10 12.27
C GLN A 32 -3.08 -14.08 11.72
N ALA A 33 -3.12 -13.84 10.42
CA ALA A 33 -4.12 -12.97 9.79
C ALA A 33 -5.54 -13.48 10.08
N ALA A 34 -5.79 -14.77 9.88
CA ALA A 34 -7.07 -15.39 10.21
C ALA A 34 -7.39 -15.29 11.71
N SER A 35 -6.41 -15.58 12.58
CA SER A 35 -6.56 -15.52 14.04
C SER A 35 -6.79 -14.11 14.56
N ALA A 36 -6.26 -13.09 13.91
CA ALA A 36 -6.51 -11.67 14.20
C ALA A 36 -7.94 -11.27 13.83
N GLY A 37 -8.61 -12.02 12.93
CA GLY A 37 -9.99 -11.81 12.51
C GLY A 37 -10.15 -11.17 11.14
N TYR A 38 -9.10 -11.13 10.33
CA TYR A 38 -9.17 -10.72 8.92
C TYR A 38 -9.85 -11.79 8.08
N GLN A 39 -10.53 -11.38 7.01
CA GLN A 39 -11.17 -12.26 6.04
C GLN A 39 -10.63 -12.05 4.62
N ALA A 40 -9.83 -11.02 4.42
CA ALA A 40 -9.21 -10.70 3.15
C ALA A 40 -7.76 -10.24 3.34
N LEU A 41 -6.95 -10.46 2.31
CA LEU A 41 -5.55 -10.06 2.28
C LEU A 41 -5.09 -9.67 0.89
N GLU A 42 -4.00 -8.92 0.80
CA GLU A 42 -3.18 -8.78 -0.39
C GLU A 42 -2.17 -9.91 -0.48
N LEU A 43 -1.78 -10.27 -1.72
CA LEU A 43 -0.76 -11.31 -1.93
C LEU A 43 0.63 -10.91 -1.41
N GLY A 44 0.91 -9.60 -1.35
CA GLY A 44 2.24 -9.09 -1.04
C GLY A 44 3.27 -9.36 -2.14
N PRO A 45 4.56 -9.47 -1.82
CA PRO A 45 5.62 -9.68 -2.81
C PRO A 45 5.40 -10.92 -3.65
N ILE A 46 5.58 -10.81 -4.96
CA ILE A 46 5.43 -11.93 -5.90
C ILE A 46 6.37 -13.07 -5.48
N GLY A 47 5.80 -14.26 -5.23
CA GLY A 47 6.54 -15.45 -4.80
C GLY A 47 6.63 -15.67 -3.29
N TYR A 48 6.11 -14.75 -2.47
CA TYR A 48 6.00 -14.99 -1.03
C TYR A 48 4.90 -16.01 -0.71
N LEU A 49 3.68 -15.81 -1.18
CA LEU A 49 2.62 -16.82 -1.10
C LEU A 49 2.77 -17.84 -2.24
N PRO A 50 2.21 -19.06 -2.10
CA PRO A 50 2.23 -20.03 -3.18
C PRO A 50 1.69 -19.46 -4.50
N ALA A 51 2.49 -19.57 -5.56
CA ALA A 51 2.09 -19.10 -6.90
C ALA A 51 1.12 -20.07 -7.60
N ASN A 52 1.03 -21.32 -7.14
CA ASN A 52 0.09 -22.30 -7.66
C ASN A 52 -1.31 -22.05 -7.10
N TYR A 53 -2.28 -21.85 -7.99
CA TYR A 53 -3.68 -21.59 -7.61
C TYR A 53 -4.27 -22.65 -6.68
N GLN A 54 -4.07 -23.95 -6.96
CA GLN A 54 -4.66 -25.05 -6.18
C GLN A 54 -4.11 -25.07 -4.75
N GLU A 55 -2.81 -24.86 -4.61
CA GLU A 55 -2.16 -24.78 -3.31
C GLU A 55 -2.65 -23.55 -2.53
N LEU A 56 -2.57 -22.36 -3.13
CA LEU A 56 -2.97 -21.11 -2.51
C LEU A 56 -4.46 -21.14 -2.11
N SER A 57 -5.35 -21.56 -3.00
CA SER A 57 -6.78 -21.63 -2.70
C SER A 57 -7.07 -22.58 -1.55
N THR A 58 -6.41 -23.76 -1.53
CA THR A 58 -6.54 -24.71 -0.42
C THR A 58 -6.11 -24.12 0.91
N GLU A 59 -4.99 -23.39 0.94
CA GLU A 59 -4.45 -22.78 2.16
C GLU A 59 -5.31 -21.61 2.66
N LEU A 60 -5.89 -20.85 1.75
CA LEU A 60 -6.82 -19.76 2.09
C LEU A 60 -8.18 -20.29 2.57
N GLU A 61 -8.74 -21.31 1.90
CA GLU A 61 -10.01 -21.93 2.29
C GLU A 61 -9.97 -22.51 3.71
N LYS A 62 -8.87 -23.19 4.09
CA LYS A 62 -8.66 -23.71 5.46
C LYS A 62 -8.79 -22.63 6.53
N ARG A 63 -8.54 -21.37 6.17
CA ARG A 63 -8.50 -20.22 7.08
C ARG A 63 -9.65 -19.24 6.88
N SER A 64 -10.56 -19.53 5.95
CA SER A 64 -11.64 -18.60 5.55
C SER A 64 -11.11 -17.23 5.09
N LEU A 65 -9.98 -17.22 4.41
CA LEU A 65 -9.36 -16.02 3.84
C LEU A 65 -9.64 -15.91 2.34
N SER A 66 -9.67 -14.71 1.83
CA SER A 66 -9.79 -14.40 0.41
C SER A 66 -8.72 -13.40 -0.04
N VAL A 67 -8.37 -13.41 -1.33
CA VAL A 67 -7.46 -12.42 -1.92
C VAL A 67 -8.26 -11.22 -2.41
N CYS A 68 -7.85 -10.02 -2.03
CA CYS A 68 -8.46 -8.77 -2.51
C CYS A 68 -7.66 -8.10 -3.63
N ALA A 69 -6.33 -8.22 -3.60
CA ALA A 69 -5.44 -7.67 -4.60
C ALA A 69 -4.11 -8.44 -4.66
N GLY A 70 -3.41 -8.29 -5.78
CA GLY A 70 -1.99 -8.59 -5.89
C GLY A 70 -1.17 -7.31 -5.83
N THR A 71 0.14 -7.46 -5.61
CA THR A 71 1.08 -6.34 -5.57
C THR A 71 2.16 -6.56 -6.61
N ALA A 72 2.45 -5.52 -7.41
CA ALA A 72 3.52 -5.51 -8.40
C ALA A 72 4.33 -4.22 -8.26
N CYS A 73 5.58 -4.38 -7.85
CA CYS A 73 6.49 -3.29 -7.54
C CYS A 73 7.58 -3.24 -8.59
N TYR A 74 7.82 -2.07 -9.16
CA TYR A 74 8.79 -1.92 -10.25
C TYR A 74 9.60 -0.64 -10.10
N ALA A 75 10.90 -0.73 -10.32
CA ALA A 75 11.74 0.43 -10.55
C ALA A 75 11.47 0.98 -11.97
N PHE A 76 10.46 1.86 -12.12
CA PHE A 76 10.03 2.36 -13.43
C PHE A 76 11.13 3.12 -14.19
N ASP A 77 12.11 3.66 -13.49
CA ASP A 77 13.29 4.29 -14.08
C ASP A 77 14.21 3.29 -14.80
N GLN A 78 14.08 2.00 -14.52
CA GLN A 78 14.85 0.91 -15.13
C GLN A 78 14.06 0.15 -16.20
N ILE A 79 12.75 0.41 -16.35
CA ILE A 79 11.90 -0.25 -17.33
C ILE A 79 11.85 0.58 -18.61
N SER A 80 12.26 0.00 -19.73
CA SER A 80 12.25 0.68 -21.03
C SER A 80 10.90 0.61 -21.76
N ASN A 81 10.12 -0.45 -21.52
CA ASN A 81 8.78 -0.67 -22.11
C ASN A 81 8.03 -1.78 -21.38
N LEU A 82 6.72 -1.90 -21.62
CA LEU A 82 5.85 -2.89 -20.98
C LEU A 82 6.28 -4.35 -21.20
N GLU A 83 6.91 -4.67 -22.33
CA GLU A 83 7.33 -6.05 -22.63
C GLU A 83 8.31 -6.62 -21.60
N ASN A 84 9.07 -5.75 -20.91
CA ASN A 84 10.01 -6.18 -19.87
C ASN A 84 9.32 -6.85 -18.67
N ILE A 85 8.06 -6.50 -18.41
CA ILE A 85 7.28 -6.96 -17.25
C ILE A 85 6.01 -7.73 -17.65
N ARG A 86 5.72 -7.85 -18.94
CA ARG A 86 4.46 -8.41 -19.46
C ARG A 86 4.21 -9.85 -19.00
N GLU A 87 5.20 -10.72 -19.04
CA GLU A 87 5.05 -12.12 -18.66
C GLU A 87 4.71 -12.29 -17.18
N GLU A 88 5.38 -11.53 -16.32
CA GLU A 88 5.12 -11.50 -14.88
C GLU A 88 3.73 -10.97 -14.59
N LEU A 89 3.36 -9.83 -15.19
CA LEU A 89 2.02 -9.26 -15.06
C LEU A 89 0.93 -10.23 -15.53
N ASN A 90 1.14 -10.91 -16.64
CA ASN A 90 0.21 -11.90 -17.18
C ASN A 90 0.01 -13.05 -16.19
N SER A 91 1.09 -13.56 -15.61
CA SER A 91 1.06 -14.66 -14.64
C SER A 91 0.34 -14.23 -13.36
N LEU A 92 0.67 -13.06 -12.81
CA LEU A 92 0.03 -12.52 -11.61
C LEU A 92 -1.45 -12.24 -11.84
N CYS A 93 -1.82 -11.56 -12.94
CA CYS A 93 -3.21 -11.26 -13.24
C CYS A 93 -4.04 -12.53 -13.49
N THR A 94 -3.46 -13.58 -14.10
CA THR A 94 -4.11 -14.87 -14.24
C THR A 94 -4.43 -15.48 -12.88
N LEU A 95 -3.51 -15.44 -11.93
CA LEU A 95 -3.76 -15.89 -10.56
C LEU A 95 -4.84 -15.06 -9.88
N LEU A 96 -4.79 -13.72 -10.01
CA LEU A 96 -5.80 -12.83 -9.44
C LEU A 96 -7.21 -13.11 -9.97
N VAL A 97 -7.35 -13.37 -11.27
CA VAL A 97 -8.64 -13.78 -11.87
C VAL A 97 -9.14 -15.08 -11.27
N GLN A 98 -8.27 -16.09 -11.15
CA GLN A 98 -8.61 -17.38 -10.53
C GLN A 98 -9.02 -17.23 -9.06
N MET A 99 -8.39 -16.31 -8.32
CA MET A 99 -8.71 -15.97 -6.93
C MET A 99 -9.91 -15.03 -6.79
N ASN A 100 -10.55 -14.62 -7.91
CA ASN A 100 -11.64 -13.65 -7.93
C ASN A 100 -11.27 -12.27 -7.36
N ALA A 101 -10.00 -11.93 -7.30
CA ALA A 101 -9.52 -10.59 -6.96
C ALA A 101 -9.77 -9.61 -8.10
N LYS A 102 -9.87 -8.32 -7.79
CA LYS A 102 -10.25 -7.29 -8.77
C LYS A 102 -9.18 -6.23 -8.98
N TYR A 103 -8.18 -6.19 -8.10
CA TYR A 103 -7.19 -5.13 -8.08
C TYR A 103 -5.77 -5.67 -8.20
N LEU A 104 -4.95 -4.88 -8.86
CA LEU A 104 -3.50 -4.95 -8.82
C LEU A 104 -2.99 -3.62 -8.26
N VAL A 105 -2.35 -3.68 -7.10
CA VAL A 105 -1.65 -2.53 -6.53
C VAL A 105 -0.26 -2.47 -7.15
N THR A 106 0.10 -1.35 -7.72
CA THR A 106 1.47 -1.12 -8.22
C THR A 106 2.09 0.07 -7.56
N MET A 107 3.38 0.00 -7.29
CA MET A 107 4.18 1.11 -6.78
C MET A 107 5.53 1.19 -7.49
N ASP A 108 6.14 2.36 -7.41
CA ASP A 108 7.46 2.61 -7.95
C ASP A 108 8.54 2.37 -6.89
N GLU A 109 9.50 1.54 -7.23
CA GLU A 109 10.68 1.20 -6.40
C GLU A 109 11.99 1.78 -6.98
N SER A 110 11.93 2.89 -7.67
CA SER A 110 13.12 3.54 -8.25
C SER A 110 14.13 4.03 -7.19
N ASP A 111 13.75 4.00 -5.91
CA ASP A 111 14.56 4.37 -4.75
C ASP A 111 15.36 5.66 -4.96
N VAL A 112 14.65 6.74 -5.14
CA VAL A 112 15.27 8.05 -5.36
C VAL A 112 15.79 8.73 -4.08
N GLY A 113 15.68 8.03 -2.93
CA GLY A 113 16.46 8.25 -1.73
C GLY A 113 16.36 9.59 -1.03
N ARG A 114 15.22 10.30 -1.17
CA ARG A 114 15.16 11.69 -0.71
C ARG A 114 14.08 11.90 0.33
N PHE A 115 14.53 12.22 1.52
CA PHE A 115 13.67 12.82 2.52
C PHE A 115 13.71 14.35 2.38
N GLY A 116 12.55 14.99 2.20
CA GLY A 116 12.42 16.45 2.15
C GLY A 116 12.94 17.15 0.90
N GLU A 117 13.57 16.45 -0.04
CA GLU A 117 13.99 17.01 -1.31
C GLU A 117 13.01 16.65 -2.43
N LYS A 118 12.64 17.67 -3.22
CA LYS A 118 11.87 17.41 -4.44
C LYS A 118 12.74 16.62 -5.41
N LYS A 119 12.20 15.54 -5.94
CA LYS A 119 12.75 14.94 -7.12
C LYS A 119 12.75 15.93 -8.25
N SER A 120 13.86 16.18 -8.77
CA SER A 120 13.90 17.17 -9.82
C SER A 120 14.60 16.73 -11.08
N ASP A 121 15.28 15.59 -11.04
CA ASP A 121 16.27 15.33 -12.07
C ASP A 121 15.74 14.48 -13.23
N LEU A 122 14.43 14.12 -13.22
CA LEU A 122 13.81 13.58 -14.41
C LEU A 122 13.63 14.67 -15.46
N THR A 123 14.24 14.45 -16.62
CA THR A 123 13.87 15.24 -17.78
C THR A 123 12.39 15.03 -18.11
N PRO A 124 11.72 16.00 -18.74
CA PRO A 124 10.33 15.82 -19.19
C PRO A 124 10.14 14.59 -20.08
N TYR A 125 11.14 14.21 -20.83
CA TYR A 125 11.14 13.01 -21.66
C TYR A 125 11.09 11.73 -20.81
N GLN A 126 11.94 11.61 -19.81
CA GLN A 126 11.97 10.45 -18.90
C GLN A 126 10.66 10.34 -18.11
N SER A 127 10.18 11.46 -17.55
CA SER A 127 8.91 11.48 -16.84
C SER A 127 7.76 10.99 -17.73
N ASN A 128 7.67 11.45 -18.97
CA ASN A 128 6.64 11.00 -19.90
C ASN A 128 6.77 9.51 -20.26
N GLN A 129 7.99 8.97 -20.39
CA GLN A 129 8.18 7.54 -20.63
C GLN A 129 7.64 6.69 -19.47
N TYR A 130 7.96 7.05 -18.22
CA TYR A 130 7.50 6.29 -17.06
C TYR A 130 5.99 6.34 -16.91
N LEU A 131 5.39 7.53 -17.07
CA LEU A 131 3.94 7.70 -17.04
C LEU A 131 3.26 6.89 -18.16
N GLN A 132 3.88 6.78 -19.34
CA GLN A 132 3.36 5.96 -20.41
C GLN A 132 3.40 4.47 -20.07
N ILE A 133 4.48 3.96 -19.49
CA ILE A 133 4.60 2.55 -19.08
C ILE A 133 3.52 2.22 -18.04
N ILE A 134 3.31 3.07 -17.03
CA ILE A 134 2.27 2.92 -16.03
C ILE A 134 0.88 2.87 -16.67
N ARG A 135 0.61 3.75 -17.62
CA ARG A 135 -0.65 3.78 -18.36
C ARG A 135 -0.86 2.53 -19.21
N GLU A 136 0.18 2.07 -19.92
CA GLU A 136 0.14 0.86 -20.73
C GLU A 136 -0.08 -0.39 -19.87
N MET A 137 0.57 -0.45 -18.70
CA MET A 137 0.38 -1.52 -17.72
C MET A 137 -1.08 -1.57 -17.24
N ALA A 138 -1.65 -0.44 -16.84
CA ALA A 138 -3.05 -0.38 -16.40
C ALA A 138 -4.02 -0.75 -17.52
N ALA A 139 -3.74 -0.35 -18.75
CA ALA A 139 -4.54 -0.74 -19.91
C ALA A 139 -4.45 -2.24 -20.19
N PHE A 140 -3.24 -2.82 -20.15
CA PHE A 140 -3.00 -4.24 -20.37
C PHE A 140 -3.73 -5.11 -19.34
N THR A 141 -3.55 -4.83 -18.05
CA THR A 141 -4.16 -5.62 -16.97
C THR A 141 -5.68 -5.60 -17.03
N PHE A 142 -6.26 -4.46 -17.42
CA PHE A 142 -7.70 -4.33 -17.55
C PHE A 142 -8.24 -4.99 -18.83
N GLN A 143 -7.62 -4.75 -19.98
CA GLN A 143 -8.11 -5.26 -21.27
C GLN A 143 -7.98 -6.78 -21.37
N GLU A 144 -6.86 -7.35 -20.92
CA GLU A 144 -6.60 -8.79 -21.04
C GLU A 144 -7.20 -9.61 -19.90
N HIS A 145 -7.30 -9.03 -18.69
CA HIS A 145 -7.67 -9.79 -17.50
C HIS A 145 -8.88 -9.24 -16.73
N GLY A 146 -9.34 -8.02 -17.05
CA GLY A 146 -10.37 -7.34 -16.25
C GLY A 146 -9.91 -6.92 -14.86
N ILE A 147 -8.59 -6.88 -14.63
CA ILE A 147 -7.98 -6.48 -13.35
C ILE A 147 -7.71 -4.98 -13.38
N LYS A 148 -8.25 -4.26 -12.41
CA LYS A 148 -8.03 -2.82 -12.26
C LYS A 148 -6.70 -2.57 -11.55
N THR A 149 -5.74 -1.99 -12.26
CA THR A 149 -4.51 -1.50 -11.63
C THR A 149 -4.78 -0.18 -10.93
N VAL A 150 -4.30 -0.06 -9.70
CA VAL A 150 -4.29 1.15 -8.88
C VAL A 150 -2.86 1.48 -8.48
N PHE A 151 -2.50 2.75 -8.53
CA PHE A 151 -1.14 3.18 -8.19
C PHE A 151 -1.05 3.53 -6.71
N HIS A 152 -0.04 3.01 -6.04
CA HIS A 152 0.28 3.29 -4.65
C HIS A 152 1.46 4.29 -4.58
N PRO A 153 1.20 5.59 -4.33
CA PRO A 153 2.26 6.55 -4.06
C PRO A 153 3.03 6.16 -2.81
N HIS A 154 4.33 5.94 -2.96
CA HIS A 154 5.18 5.39 -1.90
C HIS A 154 6.33 6.34 -1.56
N ILE A 155 6.79 6.30 -0.31
CA ILE A 155 8.01 6.98 0.15
C ILE A 155 9.19 6.46 -0.69
N LYS A 156 10.13 7.35 -1.04
CA LYS A 156 11.30 7.06 -1.91
C LYS A 156 10.95 6.77 -3.39
N SER A 157 9.68 6.85 -3.77
CA SER A 157 9.24 6.63 -5.15
C SER A 157 9.32 7.88 -6.02
N LEU A 158 9.16 7.74 -7.33
CA LEU A 158 9.06 8.86 -8.27
C LEU A 158 7.77 9.69 -8.10
N TYR A 159 6.80 9.18 -7.37
CA TYR A 159 5.47 9.79 -7.18
C TYR A 159 5.10 9.78 -5.69
N GLU A 160 5.79 10.62 -4.92
CA GLU A 160 5.68 10.69 -3.45
C GLU A 160 4.90 11.92 -2.98
N TYR A 161 5.12 13.08 -3.63
CA TYR A 161 4.52 14.35 -3.23
C TYR A 161 3.24 14.65 -4.00
N GLU A 162 2.33 15.46 -3.39
CA GLU A 162 1.00 15.73 -3.96
C GLU A 162 1.03 16.21 -5.42
N ASN A 163 1.97 17.08 -5.78
CA ASN A 163 2.09 17.57 -7.15
C ASN A 163 2.53 16.49 -8.14
N GLU A 164 3.34 15.54 -7.70
CA GLU A 164 3.76 14.38 -8.51
C GLU A 164 2.60 13.40 -8.68
N ILE A 165 1.89 13.12 -7.59
CA ILE A 165 0.69 12.25 -7.57
C ILE A 165 -0.40 12.85 -8.47
N GLN A 166 -0.63 14.16 -8.39
CA GLN A 166 -1.59 14.85 -9.25
C GLN A 166 -1.21 14.69 -10.73
N ASN A 167 0.05 14.95 -11.09
CA ASN A 167 0.53 14.79 -12.46
C ASN A 167 0.38 13.34 -12.96
N LEU A 168 0.71 12.35 -12.11
CA LEU A 168 0.49 10.94 -12.43
C LEU A 168 -0.98 10.67 -12.79
N MET A 169 -1.91 11.08 -11.93
CA MET A 169 -3.34 10.88 -12.15
C MET A 169 -3.84 11.57 -13.43
N GLU A 170 -3.42 12.81 -13.67
CA GLU A 170 -3.84 13.59 -14.83
C GLU A 170 -3.35 13.00 -16.16
N VAL A 171 -2.09 12.57 -16.20
CA VAL A 171 -1.48 12.06 -17.44
C VAL A 171 -1.88 10.62 -17.74
N THR A 172 -1.94 9.78 -16.72
CA THR A 172 -2.19 8.33 -16.93
C THR A 172 -3.66 7.96 -16.88
N GLY A 173 -4.48 8.74 -16.17
CA GLY A 173 -5.85 8.38 -15.86
C GLY A 173 -5.99 7.28 -14.79
N ILE A 174 -4.89 6.80 -14.18
CA ILE A 174 -4.91 5.73 -13.18
C ILE A 174 -5.51 6.21 -11.86
N ASP A 175 -6.30 5.35 -11.21
CA ASP A 175 -6.78 5.61 -9.86
C ASP A 175 -5.75 5.16 -8.82
N LEU A 176 -5.92 5.63 -7.60
CA LEU A 176 -4.97 5.39 -6.52
C LEU A 176 -5.39 4.24 -5.61
N CYS A 177 -4.41 3.49 -5.17
CA CYS A 177 -4.33 2.89 -3.85
C CYS A 177 -3.72 3.96 -2.94
N PHE A 178 -4.57 4.70 -2.22
CA PHE A 178 -4.11 5.82 -1.42
C PHE A 178 -3.74 5.36 -0.02
N ASP A 179 -2.49 5.56 0.36
CA ASP A 179 -1.98 5.25 1.70
C ASP A 179 -1.99 6.49 2.58
N THR A 180 -2.71 6.42 3.69
CA THR A 180 -2.86 7.53 4.63
C THR A 180 -1.56 7.87 5.33
N GLY A 181 -0.76 6.87 5.70
CA GLY A 181 0.51 7.05 6.40
C GLY A 181 1.61 7.57 5.49
N HIS A 182 1.85 6.95 4.33
CA HIS A 182 2.86 7.43 3.39
C HIS A 182 2.58 8.86 2.94
N HIS A 183 1.33 9.18 2.64
CA HIS A 183 0.95 10.55 2.27
C HIS A 183 1.22 11.53 3.40
N THR A 184 0.81 11.20 4.63
CA THR A 184 1.04 12.07 5.80
C THR A 184 2.52 12.21 6.14
N TYR A 185 3.29 11.14 6.00
CA TYR A 185 4.75 11.20 6.19
C TYR A 185 5.41 12.21 5.26
N SER A 186 5.07 12.18 3.97
CA SER A 186 5.71 13.01 2.95
C SER A 186 5.12 14.41 2.84
N ASN A 187 3.81 14.59 3.10
CA ASN A 187 3.09 15.84 2.81
C ASN A 187 2.49 16.51 4.06
N GLY A 188 2.45 15.82 5.21
CA GLY A 188 1.86 16.31 6.44
C GLY A 188 2.85 16.95 7.41
N SER A 189 2.32 17.50 8.51
CA SER A 189 3.09 17.97 9.65
C SER A 189 3.34 16.84 10.66
N PRO A 190 4.25 17.01 11.64
CA PRO A 190 4.43 16.05 12.73
C PRO A 190 3.41 16.21 13.86
N GLU A 191 2.47 17.13 13.74
CA GLU A 191 1.55 17.50 14.83
C GLU A 191 0.31 16.59 14.84
N ALA A 192 -0.16 16.26 16.05
CA ALA A 192 -1.39 15.46 16.21
C ALA A 192 -2.59 16.14 15.54
N GLY A 193 -3.42 15.36 14.88
CA GLY A 193 -4.55 15.82 14.10
C GLY A 193 -4.15 16.35 12.71
N ASP A 194 -3.03 15.90 12.17
CA ASP A 194 -2.65 16.21 10.78
C ASP A 194 -3.76 15.81 9.80
N ARG A 195 -4.08 16.71 8.89
CA ARG A 195 -5.18 16.55 7.94
C ARG A 195 -4.73 16.40 6.49
N SER A 196 -3.45 16.26 6.23
CA SER A 196 -2.93 16.18 4.85
C SER A 196 -3.60 15.06 4.05
N ALA A 197 -3.61 13.84 4.58
CA ALA A 197 -4.30 12.71 3.95
C ALA A 197 -5.82 12.91 3.83
N LEU A 198 -6.47 13.46 4.86
CA LEU A 198 -7.90 13.73 4.86
C LEU A 198 -8.28 14.76 3.80
N ASN A 199 -7.50 15.81 3.67
CA ASN A 199 -7.70 16.87 2.68
C ASN A 199 -7.51 16.34 1.26
N PHE A 200 -6.52 15.46 1.05
CA PHE A 200 -6.31 14.82 -0.24
C PHE A 200 -7.49 13.93 -0.64
N LEU A 201 -8.00 13.11 0.29
CA LEU A 201 -9.21 12.30 0.07
C LEU A 201 -10.42 13.14 -0.30
N MET A 202 -10.62 14.28 0.37
CA MET A 202 -11.72 15.21 0.07
C MET A 202 -11.54 15.90 -1.28
N LYS A 203 -10.30 16.15 -1.70
CA LYS A 203 -9.98 16.82 -2.97
C LYS A 203 -10.16 15.91 -4.18
N TYR A 204 -9.85 14.62 -4.03
CA TYR A 204 -9.83 13.65 -5.14
C TYR A 204 -10.67 12.39 -4.88
N PRO A 205 -11.90 12.49 -4.37
CA PRO A 205 -12.67 11.33 -3.91
C PRO A 205 -12.93 10.29 -5.03
N GLU A 206 -13.05 10.76 -6.28
CA GLU A 206 -13.34 9.90 -7.43
C GLU A 206 -12.12 9.15 -7.97
N ARG A 207 -10.93 9.52 -7.48
CA ARG A 207 -9.65 8.91 -7.88
C ARG A 207 -9.14 7.90 -6.86
N ILE A 208 -9.85 7.75 -5.73
CA ILE A 208 -9.48 6.81 -4.67
C ILE A 208 -10.31 5.54 -4.83
N ALA A 209 -9.70 4.52 -5.42
CA ALA A 209 -10.37 3.24 -5.64
C ALA A 209 -10.05 2.22 -4.54
N TYR A 210 -8.94 2.43 -3.81
CA TYR A 210 -8.36 1.52 -2.86
C TYR A 210 -7.63 2.29 -1.77
N LEU A 211 -7.58 1.79 -0.54
CA LEU A 211 -6.94 2.46 0.59
C LEU A 211 -5.96 1.54 1.31
N HIS A 212 -4.82 2.09 1.67
CA HIS A 212 -4.00 1.56 2.76
C HIS A 212 -4.20 2.44 4.00
N PHE A 213 -4.60 1.81 5.09
CA PHE A 213 -4.72 2.45 6.40
C PHE A 213 -3.42 2.27 7.17
N LYS A 214 -2.72 3.37 7.33
CA LYS A 214 -1.43 3.46 8.00
C LYS A 214 -1.39 4.77 8.80
N ASN A 215 -0.68 4.82 9.90
CA ASN A 215 -0.53 6.03 10.70
C ASN A 215 0.95 6.31 11.00
N VAL A 216 1.25 7.52 11.38
CA VAL A 216 2.61 8.05 11.56
C VAL A 216 2.79 8.51 13.00
N ASP A 217 3.89 8.10 13.64
CA ASP A 217 4.29 8.63 14.94
C ASP A 217 4.84 10.06 14.79
N GLY A 218 4.13 11.02 15.37
CA GLY A 218 4.50 12.43 15.27
C GLY A 218 5.81 12.78 15.97
N HIS A 219 6.15 12.09 17.05
CA HIS A 219 7.41 12.34 17.76
C HIS A 219 8.60 11.85 16.93
N ILE A 220 8.48 10.67 16.34
CA ILE A 220 9.52 10.12 15.47
C ILE A 220 9.63 10.96 14.19
N LYS A 221 8.50 11.32 13.56
CA LYS A 221 8.50 12.19 12.39
C LYS A 221 9.16 13.55 12.69
N LYS A 222 8.87 14.15 13.84
CA LYS A 222 9.51 15.39 14.26
C LYS A 222 11.02 15.23 14.40
N ARG A 223 11.45 14.15 15.03
CA ARG A 223 12.87 13.82 15.18
C ARG A 223 13.54 13.63 13.81
N VAL A 224 12.90 12.91 12.88
CA VAL A 224 13.39 12.73 11.52
C VAL A 224 13.64 14.07 10.83
N LEU A 225 12.71 15.03 10.98
CA LEU A 225 12.85 16.38 10.43
C LEU A 225 13.97 17.18 11.09
N GLU A 226 14.05 17.15 12.43
CA GLU A 226 15.05 17.91 13.21
C GLU A 226 16.49 17.39 13.02
N GLU A 227 16.65 16.07 12.90
CA GLU A 227 17.94 15.41 12.72
C GLU A 227 18.30 15.18 11.25
N ASN A 228 17.40 15.53 10.32
CA ASN A 228 17.57 15.29 8.89
C ASN A 228 17.91 13.83 8.55
N LEU A 229 17.13 12.91 9.14
CA LEU A 229 17.29 11.47 8.92
C LEU A 229 16.66 11.08 7.56
N ASP A 230 17.23 10.08 6.90
CA ASP A 230 16.63 9.51 5.70
C ASP A 230 15.45 8.57 6.02
N SER A 231 14.77 8.12 4.99
CA SER A 231 13.59 7.27 5.15
C SER A 231 13.90 5.90 5.75
N ASP A 232 15.07 5.32 5.46
CA ASP A 232 15.46 4.04 6.03
C ASP A 232 15.70 4.18 7.54
N GLN A 233 16.36 5.26 7.95
CA GLN A 233 16.53 5.60 9.36
C GLN A 233 15.19 5.88 10.05
N ALA A 234 14.22 6.48 9.34
CA ALA A 234 12.89 6.71 9.88
C ALA A 234 12.14 5.39 10.11
N PHE A 235 12.18 4.46 9.15
CA PHE A 235 11.61 3.11 9.32
C PHE A 235 12.32 2.31 10.41
N ASP A 236 13.62 2.47 10.54
CA ASP A 236 14.42 1.88 11.62
C ASP A 236 14.03 2.37 13.02
N LEU A 237 13.40 3.54 13.09
CA LEU A 237 12.86 4.13 14.31
C LEU A 237 11.35 3.83 14.51
N ASP A 238 10.77 2.98 13.68
CA ASP A 238 9.33 2.66 13.70
C ASP A 238 8.44 3.91 13.52
N VAL A 239 8.75 4.75 12.52
CA VAL A 239 7.96 5.95 12.21
C VAL A 239 6.50 5.64 11.86
N MET A 240 6.21 4.46 11.32
CA MET A 240 4.85 3.95 11.16
C MET A 240 4.41 3.29 12.46
N CYS A 241 3.24 3.68 12.96
CA CYS A 241 2.72 3.23 14.26
C CYS A 241 1.32 2.64 14.15
N ASP A 242 0.83 2.05 15.24
CA ASP A 242 -0.55 1.56 15.29
C ASP A 242 -1.55 2.69 15.00
N LEU A 243 -2.67 2.34 14.35
CA LEU A 243 -3.63 3.31 13.83
C LEU A 243 -4.17 4.29 14.87
N GLU A 244 -4.27 3.83 16.13
CA GLU A 244 -4.77 4.64 17.24
C GLU A 244 -3.71 5.64 17.77
N ASP A 245 -2.42 5.32 17.63
CA ASP A 245 -1.32 6.02 18.31
C ASP A 245 -0.71 7.15 17.48
N GLY A 246 -1.07 7.27 16.19
CA GLY A 246 -0.44 8.23 15.29
C GLY A 246 -1.16 9.57 15.20
N ILE A 247 -0.60 10.43 14.32
CA ILE A 247 -1.05 11.82 14.16
C ILE A 247 -2.31 11.98 13.31
N ILE A 248 -2.72 10.97 12.55
CA ILE A 248 -3.97 10.98 11.79
C ILE A 248 -5.10 10.55 12.72
N ASP A 249 -6.13 11.39 12.89
CA ASP A 249 -7.34 11.00 13.62
C ASP A 249 -8.23 10.09 12.74
N PHE A 250 -8.22 8.80 13.02
CA PHE A 250 -9.00 7.81 12.29
C PHE A 250 -10.53 7.92 12.52
N ARG A 251 -10.98 8.59 13.58
CA ARG A 251 -12.41 8.91 13.77
C ARG A 251 -12.83 10.00 12.79
N GLU A 252 -11.94 10.97 12.57
CA GLU A 252 -12.16 11.98 11.55
C GLU A 252 -12.01 11.41 10.13
N LEU A 253 -11.03 10.54 9.90
CA LEU A 253 -10.90 9.81 8.63
C LEU A 253 -12.19 9.04 8.29
N LYS A 254 -12.79 8.35 9.26
CA LYS A 254 -14.10 7.70 9.07
C LYS A 254 -15.16 8.70 8.60
N THR A 255 -15.25 9.87 9.21
CA THR A 255 -16.20 10.93 8.84
C THR A 255 -15.95 11.40 7.39
N VAL A 256 -14.69 11.54 6.99
CA VAL A 256 -14.32 11.88 5.60
C VAL A 256 -14.77 10.78 4.65
N LEU A 257 -14.49 9.50 4.95
CA LEU A 257 -14.89 8.37 4.12
C LEU A 257 -16.42 8.25 3.98
N GLU A 258 -17.18 8.59 5.04
CA GLU A 258 -18.63 8.68 4.99
C GLU A 258 -19.09 9.82 4.08
N THR A 259 -18.46 10.99 4.19
CA THR A 259 -18.78 12.21 3.42
C THR A 259 -18.58 11.97 1.92
N ILE A 260 -17.46 11.36 1.53
CA ILE A 260 -17.18 11.02 0.13
C ILE A 260 -17.91 9.74 -0.34
N ASN A 261 -18.67 9.10 0.56
CA ASN A 261 -19.39 7.84 0.31
C ASN A 261 -18.46 6.73 -0.24
N PHE A 262 -17.26 6.61 0.34
CA PHE A 262 -16.28 5.63 -0.09
C PHE A 262 -16.85 4.21 -0.06
N LYS A 263 -16.61 3.44 -1.12
CA LYS A 263 -16.99 2.04 -1.25
C LYS A 263 -15.83 1.30 -1.90
N GLY A 264 -15.14 0.50 -1.11
CA GLY A 264 -13.93 -0.18 -1.61
C GLY A 264 -13.27 -1.05 -0.56
N ILE A 265 -12.02 -1.29 -0.80
CA ILE A 265 -11.14 -2.07 0.08
C ILE A 265 -10.26 -1.09 0.86
N GLY A 266 -10.10 -1.36 2.14
CA GLY A 266 -9.14 -0.72 3.01
C GLY A 266 -8.25 -1.77 3.65
N VAL A 267 -6.97 -1.75 3.32
CA VAL A 267 -5.97 -2.66 3.87
C VAL A 267 -5.30 -2.00 5.05
N ILE A 268 -5.28 -2.69 6.18
CA ILE A 268 -4.47 -2.26 7.31
C ILE A 268 -3.04 -2.68 7.02
N GLU A 269 -2.17 -1.70 6.92
CA GLU A 269 -0.74 -1.88 6.75
C GLU A 269 0.07 -1.24 7.88
N GLN A 270 1.12 -1.93 8.27
CA GLN A 270 2.08 -1.45 9.25
C GLN A 270 3.48 -1.82 8.77
N ASP A 271 4.29 -0.83 8.44
CA ASP A 271 5.67 -1.08 8.05
C ASP A 271 6.55 -1.27 9.30
N MET A 272 6.73 -2.52 9.68
CA MET A 272 7.51 -2.91 10.84
C MET A 272 8.64 -3.88 10.45
N PRO A 273 9.71 -3.41 9.80
CA PRO A 273 10.77 -4.28 9.28
C PRO A 273 11.52 -5.05 10.37
N ARG A 274 11.47 -4.57 11.60
CA ARG A 274 12.18 -5.16 12.76
C ARG A 274 11.28 -5.89 13.72
N ALA A 275 9.96 -5.89 13.50
CA ALA A 275 9.05 -6.56 14.39
C ALA A 275 9.23 -8.07 14.34
N THR A 276 9.17 -8.69 15.50
CA THR A 276 8.97 -10.14 15.57
C THR A 276 7.57 -10.50 15.05
N THR A 277 7.40 -11.71 14.58
CA THR A 277 6.10 -12.22 14.12
C THR A 277 5.00 -12.06 15.18
N GLU A 278 5.33 -12.16 16.48
CA GLU A 278 4.38 -11.96 17.59
C GLU A 278 3.99 -10.48 17.77
N GLN A 279 4.95 -9.56 17.65
CA GLN A 279 4.68 -8.12 17.68
C GLN A 279 3.78 -7.71 16.51
N ALA A 280 4.09 -8.18 15.30
CA ALA A 280 3.30 -7.95 14.10
C ALA A 280 1.85 -8.46 14.27
N PHE A 281 1.67 -9.67 14.78
CA PHE A 281 0.34 -10.23 15.07
C PHE A 281 -0.43 -9.39 16.10
N THR A 282 0.24 -8.95 17.16
CA THR A 282 -0.37 -8.10 18.20
C THR A 282 -0.84 -6.77 17.63
N SER A 283 0.00 -6.11 16.83
CA SER A 283 -0.32 -4.85 16.15
C SER A 283 -1.47 -5.04 15.15
N ALA A 284 -1.42 -6.06 14.29
CA ALA A 284 -2.46 -6.35 13.32
C ALA A 284 -3.84 -6.56 13.97
N LYS A 285 -3.88 -7.29 15.10
CA LYS A 285 -5.11 -7.50 15.87
C LYS A 285 -5.59 -6.22 16.54
N ARG A 286 -4.69 -5.43 17.12
CA ARG A 286 -5.00 -4.14 17.75
C ARG A 286 -5.60 -3.17 16.75
N ASN A 287 -4.99 -3.02 15.60
CA ASN A 287 -5.45 -2.13 14.54
C ASN A 287 -6.83 -2.51 14.01
N LEU A 288 -7.10 -3.81 13.78
CA LEU A 288 -8.42 -4.27 13.37
C LEU A 288 -9.48 -4.02 14.44
N ASN A 289 -9.17 -4.25 15.71
CA ASN A 289 -10.10 -3.99 16.81
C ASN A 289 -10.38 -2.49 16.95
N PHE A 290 -9.39 -1.64 16.84
CA PHE A 290 -9.59 -0.19 16.84
C PHE A 290 -10.54 0.27 15.73
N LEU A 291 -10.40 -0.21 14.49
CA LEU A 291 -11.33 0.12 13.42
C LEU A 291 -12.77 -0.35 13.70
N LYS A 292 -12.93 -1.50 14.37
CA LYS A 292 -14.26 -1.99 14.83
C LYS A 292 -14.82 -1.08 15.93
N GLU A 293 -14.03 -0.69 16.91
CA GLU A 293 -14.44 0.20 18.00
C GLU A 293 -14.96 1.55 17.53
N ILE A 294 -14.31 2.12 16.53
CA ILE A 294 -14.75 3.39 15.92
C ILE A 294 -15.88 3.18 14.88
N ASN A 295 -16.35 1.96 14.67
CA ASN A 295 -17.37 1.58 13.68
C ASN A 295 -16.98 2.01 12.23
N LEU A 296 -15.73 1.87 11.86
CA LEU A 296 -15.29 2.05 10.48
C LEU A 296 -15.60 0.76 9.67
N VAL A 297 -15.67 -0.38 10.36
CA VAL A 297 -15.98 -1.71 9.81
C VAL A 297 -17.07 -2.41 10.60
#